data_7878361393590271a2b20207508d369c
#
_entry.id   7878361393590271a2b20207508d369c
#
_cell.length_a   1.000
_cell.length_b   1.000
_cell.length_c   1.000
_cell.angle_alpha   90.00
_cell.angle_beta   90.00
_cell.angle_gamma   90.00
#
_symmetry.space_group_name_H-M   'P 1'
#
loop_
_entity.id
_entity.type
_entity.pdbx_description
1 polymer ?
#
loop_
_entity_poly.entity_id
_entity_poly.type
_entity_poly.pdbx_seq_one_letter_code
_entity_poly.pdbx_strand_id
1 'polypeptide(L)'
;MKEPVIVLKFGSSVLRNSADLPTVVHEIYRWYRDGFRVIAVVSAIGSATESLLRQARELSASPEPWATAELLATGERTSAALIGIALDRAGIRARVVNPREIGLRVAGAPLDGEPVEVSVPHTRELLDQNPVLVVPGFFGTDAAGRTQLLGRGGSDLSAIFLSCALGARCRLVKDVDGVYEVDPAAVNAHPRRFAQLHYTDALRVAGKLIQPKAVAYLQAHHASCEVSALTLPYQTIVHGGETTLAGGGVGSALADAPLDVVLLGCGTVGFGVYQRLRALHGFFRIAGVLVRDIAKHEAAGIPRELLHTRVESLESLRPALLVDALPGIEPSYTLIKTSLRRGVHVVSANKAVIAEHGGELRRISQEGGERLAYSAAVGGSAPLLEAADRLMADGSGNSLTAVINGTCNFVLDACALGAPLADAIAEAQRLGFAELDPSDDLSGRDAARKLGILIRHAFGVEPPAISVQPLDERIAAAALDAARSGDRLRQVARAGIQRGSIEAAVAFERLPAGSALASLRNEWNGLVSANAPAKLLSGRGAGRWPTTEAMVADCLDVVRLIRTAVKPRRAREQAL
;
A
#
# COMPACT_ATOMS: atom_id res chain seq x y z
N MET A 1 -8.26 -20.96 0.54
CA MET A 1 -7.64 -20.60 1.84
C MET A 1 -8.14 -19.21 2.25
N LYS A 2 -8.31 -18.94 3.56
CA LYS A 2 -8.62 -17.57 4.02
C LYS A 2 -7.41 -16.68 3.74
N GLU A 3 -7.63 -15.41 3.38
CA GLU A 3 -6.55 -14.44 3.21
C GLU A 3 -5.76 -14.29 4.50
N PRO A 4 -4.43 -14.21 4.40
CA PRO A 4 -3.60 -14.01 5.57
C PRO A 4 -3.89 -12.62 6.17
N VAL A 5 -3.97 -12.55 7.49
CA VAL A 5 -4.16 -11.29 8.22
C VAL A 5 -2.82 -10.89 8.83
N ILE A 6 -2.51 -9.60 8.75
CA ILE A 6 -1.39 -9.01 9.47
C ILE A 6 -1.87 -7.85 10.35
N VAL A 7 -1.37 -7.79 11.57
CA VAL A 7 -1.55 -6.67 12.47
C VAL A 7 -0.27 -5.84 12.46
N LEU A 8 -0.37 -4.60 11.99
CA LEU A 8 0.73 -3.64 11.95
C LEU A 8 0.53 -2.63 13.09
N LYS A 9 1.53 -2.44 13.91
CA LYS A 9 1.48 -1.41 14.96
C LYS A 9 2.39 -0.25 14.61
N PHE A 10 1.85 0.96 14.63
CA PHE A 10 2.58 2.21 14.42
C PHE A 10 2.59 3.03 15.71
N GLY A 11 3.77 3.20 16.29
CA GLY A 11 3.98 3.97 17.51
C GLY A 11 4.42 5.41 17.24
N SER A 12 4.55 6.22 18.32
CA SER A 12 5.01 7.61 18.23
C SER A 12 6.44 7.76 17.70
N SER A 13 7.27 6.70 17.70
CA SER A 13 8.61 6.73 17.09
C SER A 13 8.56 6.80 15.55
N VAL A 14 7.45 6.35 14.93
CA VAL A 14 7.23 6.40 13.48
C VAL A 14 6.07 7.33 13.08
N LEU A 15 5.22 7.73 14.03
CA LEU A 15 4.16 8.73 13.90
C LEU A 15 4.51 9.97 14.74
N ARG A 16 5.60 10.65 14.39
CA ARG A 16 6.12 11.80 15.13
C ARG A 16 5.29 13.07 14.88
N ASN A 17 4.77 13.21 13.66
CA ASN A 17 3.93 14.32 13.23
C ASN A 17 3.14 13.91 11.96
N SER A 18 2.30 14.81 11.46
CA SER A 18 1.45 14.55 10.27
C SER A 18 2.23 14.32 8.97
N ALA A 19 3.50 14.75 8.87
CA ALA A 19 4.33 14.50 7.70
C ALA A 19 4.75 13.03 7.58
N ASP A 20 4.66 12.25 8.66
CA ASP A 20 4.96 10.80 8.64
C ASP A 20 3.78 9.95 8.11
N LEU A 21 2.54 10.50 8.07
CA LEU A 21 1.34 9.78 7.62
C LEU A 21 1.51 9.10 6.26
N PRO A 22 2.08 9.74 5.23
CA PRO A 22 2.26 9.10 3.93
C PRO A 22 3.15 7.85 3.97
N THR A 23 4.14 7.79 4.86
CA THR A 23 5.03 6.62 4.99
C THR A 23 4.33 5.46 5.70
N VAL A 24 3.47 5.77 6.69
CA VAL A 24 2.59 4.78 7.33
C VAL A 24 1.57 4.22 6.34
N VAL A 25 0.94 5.09 5.53
CA VAL A 25 0.02 4.68 4.46
C VAL A 25 0.73 3.73 3.49
N HIS A 26 1.97 4.05 3.10
CA HIS A 26 2.76 3.20 2.23
C HIS A 26 3.02 1.81 2.84
N GLU A 27 3.37 1.72 4.12
CA GLU A 27 3.60 0.42 4.77
C GLU A 27 2.32 -0.43 4.83
N ILE A 28 1.15 0.20 5.08
CA ILE A 28 -0.15 -0.47 5.01
C ILE A 28 -0.44 -0.94 3.59
N TYR A 29 -0.22 -0.07 2.59
CA TYR A 29 -0.44 -0.37 1.18
C TYR A 29 0.44 -1.53 0.69
N ARG A 30 1.70 -1.57 1.10
CA ARG A 30 2.63 -2.66 0.77
C ARG A 30 2.04 -4.03 1.16
N TRP A 31 1.59 -4.18 2.40
CA TRP A 31 1.01 -5.44 2.87
C TRP A 31 -0.30 -5.78 2.18
N TYR A 32 -1.10 -4.76 1.87
CA TYR A 32 -2.31 -4.94 1.06
C TYR A 32 -1.97 -5.42 -0.37
N ARG A 33 -0.97 -4.81 -1.02
CA ARG A 33 -0.45 -5.27 -2.33
C ARG A 33 0.01 -6.73 -2.27
N ASP A 34 0.68 -7.13 -1.19
CA ASP A 34 1.15 -8.49 -0.96
C ASP A 34 0.01 -9.48 -0.65
N GLY A 35 -1.25 -9.03 -0.65
CA GLY A 35 -2.45 -9.87 -0.51
C GLY A 35 -2.88 -10.14 0.92
N PHE A 36 -2.39 -9.37 1.89
CA PHE A 36 -2.84 -9.45 3.27
C PHE A 36 -4.07 -8.59 3.51
N ARG A 37 -4.93 -9.04 4.44
CA ARG A 37 -5.85 -8.16 5.16
C ARG A 37 -5.09 -7.49 6.29
N VAL A 38 -5.22 -6.17 6.42
CA VAL A 38 -4.39 -5.38 7.33
C VAL A 38 -5.22 -4.82 8.48
N ILE A 39 -4.76 -5.01 9.71
CA ILE A 39 -5.22 -4.25 10.87
C ILE A 39 -4.09 -3.32 11.28
N ALA A 40 -4.28 -2.01 11.08
CA ALA A 40 -3.33 -0.99 11.48
C ALA A 40 -3.69 -0.47 12.88
N VAL A 41 -2.94 -0.88 13.88
CA VAL A 41 -3.06 -0.41 15.27
C VAL A 41 -2.16 0.81 15.43
N VAL A 42 -2.74 1.94 15.84
CA VAL A 42 -2.04 3.23 15.87
C VAL A 42 -2.01 3.84 17.26
N SER A 43 -0.86 4.43 17.61
CA SER A 43 -0.70 5.27 18.81
C SER A 43 -1.04 6.73 18.49
N ALA A 44 -1.17 7.55 19.50
CA ALA A 44 -1.23 9.00 19.37
C ALA A 44 0.02 9.54 18.63
N ILE A 45 -0.16 10.60 17.82
CA ILE A 45 0.93 11.23 17.08
C ILE A 45 1.85 12.01 18.03
N GLY A 46 3.14 11.78 17.91
CA GLY A 46 4.18 12.49 18.65
C GLY A 46 4.00 12.37 20.17
N SER A 47 3.95 13.51 20.84
CA SER A 47 3.78 13.64 22.30
C SER A 47 2.33 13.99 22.71
N ALA A 48 1.33 13.64 21.88
CA ALA A 48 -0.06 14.02 22.15
C ALA A 48 -0.57 13.44 23.48
N THR A 49 -0.25 12.18 23.80
CA THR A 49 -0.65 11.55 25.08
C THR A 49 -0.08 12.27 26.29
N GLU A 50 1.22 12.65 26.25
CA GLU A 50 1.86 13.43 27.33
C GLU A 50 1.26 14.82 27.46
N SER A 51 0.91 15.46 26.33
CA SER A 51 0.27 16.78 26.32
C SER A 51 -1.13 16.73 26.95
N LEU A 52 -1.94 15.74 26.61
CA LEU A 52 -3.27 15.52 27.18
C LEU A 52 -3.19 15.22 28.68
N LEU A 53 -2.24 14.38 29.10
CA LEU A 53 -2.05 14.08 30.52
C LEU A 53 -1.62 15.31 31.32
N ARG A 54 -0.78 16.17 30.75
CA ARG A 54 -0.40 17.45 31.37
C ARG A 54 -1.61 18.36 31.54
N GLN A 55 -2.46 18.51 30.52
CA GLN A 55 -3.69 19.29 30.61
C GLN A 55 -4.61 18.79 31.74
N ALA A 56 -4.78 17.46 31.87
CA ALA A 56 -5.54 16.89 32.98
C ALA A 56 -4.96 17.28 34.35
N ARG A 57 -3.63 17.23 34.48
CA ARG A 57 -2.92 17.57 35.74
C ARG A 57 -2.92 19.05 36.04
N GLU A 58 -2.99 19.93 35.06
CA GLU A 58 -3.14 21.37 35.24
C GLU A 58 -4.53 21.72 35.85
N LEU A 59 -5.56 20.91 35.53
CA LEU A 59 -6.90 21.09 36.07
C LEU A 59 -7.05 20.47 37.49
N SER A 60 -6.34 19.38 37.78
CA SER A 60 -6.40 18.66 39.06
C SER A 60 -5.08 17.94 39.32
N ALA A 61 -4.57 18.08 40.53
CA ALA A 61 -3.38 17.33 40.99
C ALA A 61 -3.60 15.81 40.95
N SER A 62 -4.85 15.35 41.13
CA SER A 62 -5.26 13.95 41.03
C SER A 62 -6.55 13.87 40.17
N PRO A 63 -6.41 13.89 38.85
CA PRO A 63 -7.57 13.88 37.97
C PRO A 63 -8.35 12.55 38.07
N GLU A 64 -9.66 12.63 37.92
CA GLU A 64 -10.54 11.46 37.98
C GLU A 64 -10.12 10.44 36.88
N PRO A 65 -9.90 9.16 37.26
CA PRO A 65 -9.29 8.18 36.35
C PRO A 65 -10.10 7.89 35.08
N TRP A 66 -11.42 7.79 35.12
CA TRP A 66 -12.25 7.51 33.97
C TRP A 66 -12.31 8.69 32.99
N ALA A 67 -12.44 9.92 33.51
CA ALA A 67 -12.36 11.12 32.66
C ALA A 67 -10.98 11.26 32.02
N THR A 68 -9.91 10.89 32.77
CA THR A 68 -8.55 10.85 32.24
C THR A 68 -8.40 9.81 31.13
N ALA A 69 -8.98 8.62 31.31
CA ALA A 69 -8.96 7.58 30.28
C ALA A 69 -9.65 8.04 28.97
N GLU A 70 -10.83 8.67 29.08
CA GLU A 70 -11.52 9.24 27.91
C GLU A 70 -10.67 10.33 27.22
N LEU A 71 -10.07 11.23 27.99
CA LEU A 71 -9.22 12.28 27.44
C LEU A 71 -8.02 11.71 26.70
N LEU A 72 -7.28 10.78 27.31
CA LEU A 72 -6.07 10.21 26.69
C LEU A 72 -6.40 9.41 25.43
N ALA A 73 -7.52 8.66 25.39
CA ALA A 73 -7.95 7.90 24.22
C ALA A 73 -8.23 8.78 22.97
N THR A 74 -8.48 10.09 23.16
CA THR A 74 -8.69 11.00 22.01
C THR A 74 -7.47 11.14 21.12
N GLY A 75 -6.25 10.98 21.66
CA GLY A 75 -5.01 11.03 20.90
C GLY A 75 -4.95 9.93 19.84
N GLU A 76 -5.22 8.68 20.20
CA GLU A 76 -5.25 7.54 19.30
C GLU A 76 -6.43 7.60 18.32
N ARG A 77 -7.60 8.06 18.78
CA ARG A 77 -8.76 8.27 17.89
C ARG A 77 -8.46 9.29 16.79
N THR A 78 -7.78 10.39 17.13
CA THR A 78 -7.34 11.41 16.17
C THR A 78 -6.37 10.82 15.15
N SER A 79 -5.36 10.06 15.60
CA SER A 79 -4.38 9.40 14.72
C SER A 79 -5.06 8.43 13.75
N ALA A 80 -5.98 7.60 14.25
CA ALA A 80 -6.72 6.65 13.43
C ALA A 80 -7.56 7.33 12.35
N ALA A 81 -8.25 8.42 12.69
CA ALA A 81 -9.03 9.20 11.74
C ALA A 81 -8.15 9.83 10.64
N LEU A 82 -7.01 10.43 11.02
CA LEU A 82 -6.08 11.03 10.06
C LEU A 82 -5.48 9.99 9.10
N ILE A 83 -5.15 8.79 9.60
CA ILE A 83 -4.66 7.68 8.76
C ILE A 83 -5.78 7.19 7.83
N GLY A 84 -7.03 7.08 8.31
CA GLY A 84 -8.16 6.72 7.46
C GLY A 84 -8.36 7.69 6.30
N ILE A 85 -8.28 9.01 6.55
CA ILE A 85 -8.34 10.06 5.52
C ILE A 85 -7.15 9.93 4.54
N ALA A 86 -5.95 9.67 5.06
CA ALA A 86 -4.76 9.55 4.23
C ALA A 86 -4.80 8.28 3.34
N LEU A 87 -5.37 7.17 3.82
CA LEU A 87 -5.61 5.94 3.05
C LEU A 87 -6.65 6.18 1.94
N ASP A 88 -7.75 6.88 2.25
CA ASP A 88 -8.74 7.25 1.23
C ASP A 88 -8.11 8.12 0.13
N ARG A 89 -7.32 9.14 0.50
CA ARG A 89 -6.57 9.96 -0.46
C ARG A 89 -5.65 9.12 -1.37
N ALA A 90 -5.02 8.09 -0.82
CA ALA A 90 -4.17 7.15 -1.58
C ALA A 90 -4.99 6.16 -2.41
N GLY A 91 -6.31 6.16 -2.31
CA GLY A 91 -7.20 5.25 -3.05
C GLY A 91 -7.24 3.84 -2.47
N ILE A 92 -6.95 3.68 -1.19
CA ILE A 92 -6.94 2.41 -0.47
C ILE A 92 -8.23 2.31 0.35
N ARG A 93 -9.02 1.25 0.11
CA ARG A 93 -10.25 1.03 0.87
C ARG A 93 -9.92 0.63 2.31
N ALA A 94 -10.27 1.50 3.24
CA ALA A 94 -10.02 1.32 4.66
C ALA A 94 -11.23 1.74 5.49
N ARG A 95 -11.34 1.16 6.70
CA ARG A 95 -12.33 1.56 7.69
C ARG A 95 -11.65 1.87 9.01
N VAL A 96 -11.94 3.02 9.58
CA VAL A 96 -11.56 3.34 10.96
C VAL A 96 -12.58 2.68 11.87
N VAL A 97 -12.10 1.89 12.82
CA VAL A 97 -12.93 1.03 13.68
C VAL A 97 -12.64 1.36 15.14
N ASN A 98 -13.69 1.69 15.91
CA ASN A 98 -13.55 1.89 17.33
C ASN A 98 -13.30 0.54 18.04
N PRO A 99 -12.42 0.45 19.06
CA PRO A 99 -12.22 -0.77 19.85
C PRO A 99 -13.51 -1.38 20.40
N ARG A 100 -14.49 -0.57 20.77
CA ARG A 100 -15.83 -1.02 21.19
C ARG A 100 -16.57 -1.78 20.07
N GLU A 101 -16.43 -1.35 18.83
CA GLU A 101 -17.11 -1.96 17.68
C GLU A 101 -16.64 -3.40 17.43
N ILE A 102 -15.35 -3.66 17.60
CA ILE A 102 -14.79 -5.02 17.51
C ILE A 102 -14.88 -5.80 18.84
N GLY A 103 -15.56 -5.24 19.85
CA GLY A 103 -15.72 -5.87 21.15
C GLY A 103 -14.42 -6.02 21.93
N LEU A 104 -13.44 -5.10 21.74
CA LEU A 104 -12.20 -5.12 22.52
C LEU A 104 -12.48 -4.71 23.96
N ARG A 105 -12.53 -5.70 24.84
CA ARG A 105 -12.79 -5.54 26.27
C ARG A 105 -11.50 -5.53 27.06
N VAL A 106 -11.50 -4.71 28.11
CA VAL A 106 -10.38 -4.52 29.02
C VAL A 106 -10.89 -4.70 30.45
N ALA A 107 -10.08 -5.31 31.33
CA ALA A 107 -10.36 -5.47 32.73
C ALA A 107 -9.20 -4.93 33.57
N GLY A 108 -9.47 -4.52 34.83
CA GLY A 108 -8.48 -3.99 35.76
C GLY A 108 -8.68 -2.53 36.10
N ALA A 109 -7.59 -1.79 36.39
CA ALA A 109 -7.65 -0.37 36.71
C ALA A 109 -8.00 0.50 35.52
N PRO A 110 -8.70 1.65 35.66
CA PRO A 110 -9.11 2.51 34.54
C PRO A 110 -7.98 2.95 33.62
N LEU A 111 -6.80 3.21 34.19
CA LEU A 111 -5.62 3.70 33.44
C LEU A 111 -4.57 2.62 33.16
N ASP A 112 -4.73 1.40 33.69
CA ASP A 112 -3.79 0.28 33.51
C ASP A 112 -4.51 -1.07 33.60
N GLY A 113 -5.31 -1.38 32.59
CA GLY A 113 -6.03 -2.62 32.42
C GLY A 113 -5.30 -3.64 31.57
N GLU A 114 -5.94 -4.81 31.38
CA GLU A 114 -5.49 -5.88 30.50
C GLU A 114 -6.57 -6.25 29.49
N PRO A 115 -6.22 -6.53 28.21
CA PRO A 115 -7.19 -6.94 27.21
C PRO A 115 -7.66 -8.37 27.53
N VAL A 116 -8.98 -8.60 27.53
CA VAL A 116 -9.57 -9.89 27.91
C VAL A 116 -10.38 -10.55 26.80
N GLU A 117 -10.96 -9.76 25.89
CA GLU A 117 -11.86 -10.28 24.85
C GLU A 117 -11.84 -9.41 23.61
N VAL A 118 -12.08 -10.02 22.44
CA VAL A 118 -12.40 -9.36 21.15
C VAL A 118 -13.33 -10.24 20.34
N SER A 119 -14.26 -9.66 19.61
CA SER A 119 -15.15 -10.41 18.73
C SER A 119 -14.43 -10.79 17.44
N VAL A 120 -13.81 -11.98 17.41
CA VAL A 120 -13.13 -12.53 16.23
C VAL A 120 -14.06 -12.65 15.02
N PRO A 121 -15.29 -13.20 15.14
CA PRO A 121 -16.20 -13.30 13.99
C PRO A 121 -16.50 -11.94 13.38
N HIS A 122 -16.86 -10.95 14.20
CA HIS A 122 -17.20 -9.62 13.71
C HIS A 122 -15.99 -8.87 13.13
N THR A 123 -14.82 -8.99 13.76
CA THR A 123 -13.59 -8.42 13.21
C THR A 123 -13.25 -9.00 11.83
N ARG A 124 -13.46 -10.30 11.62
CA ARG A 124 -13.27 -10.94 10.31
C ARG A 124 -14.30 -10.48 9.29
N GLU A 125 -15.56 -10.33 9.68
CA GLU A 125 -16.61 -9.78 8.81
C GLU A 125 -16.25 -8.35 8.33
N LEU A 126 -15.76 -7.50 9.23
CA LEU A 126 -15.29 -6.17 8.87
C LEU A 126 -14.10 -6.20 7.91
N LEU A 127 -13.15 -7.13 8.08
CA LEU A 127 -12.03 -7.36 7.18
C LEU A 127 -12.46 -7.88 5.81
N ASP A 128 -13.50 -8.70 5.75
CA ASP A 128 -14.05 -9.18 4.48
C ASP A 128 -14.67 -8.04 3.66
N GLN A 129 -15.27 -7.06 4.33
CA GLN A 129 -15.85 -5.86 3.73
C GLN A 129 -14.79 -4.78 3.41
N ASN A 130 -13.74 -4.68 4.21
CA ASN A 130 -12.70 -3.65 4.09
C ASN A 130 -11.31 -4.28 4.24
N PRO A 131 -10.45 -4.23 3.21
CA PRO A 131 -9.14 -4.88 3.25
C PRO A 131 -8.21 -4.31 4.33
N VAL A 132 -8.49 -3.11 4.80
CA VAL A 132 -7.73 -2.43 5.85
C VAL A 132 -8.66 -1.94 6.94
N LEU A 133 -8.37 -2.30 8.18
CA LEU A 133 -8.99 -1.70 9.38
C LEU A 133 -7.95 -0.85 10.10
N VAL A 134 -8.31 0.38 10.46
CA VAL A 134 -7.48 1.25 11.29
C VAL A 134 -8.09 1.30 12.68
N VAL A 135 -7.36 0.78 13.66
CA VAL A 135 -7.82 0.65 15.05
C VAL A 135 -6.95 1.52 15.96
N PRO A 136 -7.54 2.47 16.69
CA PRO A 136 -6.81 3.16 17.74
C PRO A 136 -6.38 2.15 18.82
N GLY A 137 -5.08 2.10 19.12
CA GLY A 137 -4.52 1.24 20.15
C GLY A 137 -4.70 1.82 21.55
N PHE A 138 -4.01 1.24 22.56
CA PHE A 138 -3.89 1.75 23.90
C PHE A 138 -5.14 1.62 24.80
N PHE A 139 -6.33 1.44 24.28
CA PHE A 139 -7.56 1.35 25.05
C PHE A 139 -8.57 0.34 24.47
N GLY A 140 -9.51 -0.07 25.30
CA GLY A 140 -10.73 -0.78 24.95
C GLY A 140 -11.88 -0.31 25.82
N THR A 141 -12.84 -1.18 26.10
CA THR A 141 -13.99 -0.87 26.97
C THR A 141 -14.08 -1.86 28.12
N ASP A 142 -14.48 -1.37 29.30
CA ASP A 142 -14.84 -2.23 30.44
C ASP A 142 -16.21 -2.92 30.23
N ALA A 143 -16.65 -3.68 31.23
CA ALA A 143 -17.93 -4.37 31.20
C ALA A 143 -19.14 -3.43 31.12
N ALA A 144 -19.00 -2.18 31.59
CA ALA A 144 -20.04 -1.14 31.53
C ALA A 144 -19.96 -0.30 30.23
N GLY A 145 -19.00 -0.59 29.33
CA GLY A 145 -18.79 0.13 28.08
C GLY A 145 -18.02 1.45 28.23
N ARG A 146 -17.38 1.71 29.40
CA ARG A 146 -16.53 2.89 29.60
C ARG A 146 -15.15 2.65 29.00
N THR A 147 -14.50 3.72 28.53
CA THR A 147 -13.13 3.65 28.02
C THR A 147 -12.15 3.29 29.13
N GLN A 148 -11.34 2.25 28.92
CA GLN A 148 -10.33 1.77 29.85
C GLN A 148 -8.99 1.61 29.13
N LEU A 149 -7.92 2.16 29.72
CA LEU A 149 -6.59 2.14 29.11
C LEU A 149 -5.82 0.86 29.46
N LEU A 150 -4.90 0.48 28.59
CA LEU A 150 -4.00 -0.67 28.76
C LEU A 150 -2.68 -0.31 29.43
N GLY A 151 -2.52 0.94 29.89
CA GLY A 151 -1.30 1.41 30.54
C GLY A 151 -0.13 1.62 29.55
N ARG A 152 1.07 1.78 30.10
CA ARG A 152 2.27 2.05 29.30
C ARG A 152 2.55 0.92 28.32
N GLY A 153 2.74 1.27 27.04
CA GLY A 153 2.92 0.31 25.96
C GLY A 153 1.64 -0.37 25.48
N GLY A 154 0.48 0.14 25.90
CA GLY A 154 -0.82 -0.43 25.61
C GLY A 154 -1.13 -0.59 24.11
N SER A 155 -0.57 0.25 23.24
CA SER A 155 -0.77 0.06 21.78
C SER A 155 0.01 -1.14 21.23
N ASP A 156 1.22 -1.46 21.76
CA ASP A 156 1.94 -2.70 21.42
C ASP A 156 1.13 -3.91 21.90
N LEU A 157 0.59 -3.82 23.13
CA LEU A 157 -0.26 -4.86 23.72
C LEU A 157 -1.56 -5.05 22.93
N SER A 158 -2.22 -3.96 22.48
CA SER A 158 -3.41 -4.04 21.61
C SER A 158 -3.12 -4.83 20.33
N ALA A 159 -1.99 -4.56 19.68
CA ALA A 159 -1.63 -5.22 18.43
C ALA A 159 -1.33 -6.72 18.64
N ILE A 160 -0.57 -7.04 19.68
CA ILE A 160 -0.22 -8.42 20.03
C ILE A 160 -1.50 -9.21 20.42
N PHE A 161 -2.36 -8.63 21.24
CA PHE A 161 -3.63 -9.25 21.62
C PHE A 161 -4.51 -9.56 20.41
N LEU A 162 -4.71 -8.57 19.53
CA LEU A 162 -5.49 -8.75 18.30
C LEU A 162 -4.88 -9.81 17.38
N SER A 163 -3.55 -9.85 17.26
CA SER A 163 -2.88 -10.84 16.43
C SER A 163 -3.03 -12.26 16.99
N CYS A 164 -2.90 -12.45 18.30
CA CYS A 164 -3.11 -13.73 18.95
C CYS A 164 -4.55 -14.22 18.79
N ALA A 165 -5.53 -13.35 19.05
CA ALA A 165 -6.95 -13.69 18.93
C ALA A 165 -7.35 -14.10 17.50
N LEU A 166 -6.78 -13.44 16.48
CA LEU A 166 -7.08 -13.69 15.07
C LEU A 166 -6.22 -14.78 14.44
N GLY A 167 -5.17 -15.29 15.11
CA GLY A 167 -4.16 -16.14 14.50
C GLY A 167 -3.40 -15.44 13.38
N ALA A 168 -3.11 -14.14 13.55
CA ALA A 168 -2.52 -13.27 12.55
C ALA A 168 -1.02 -13.02 12.82
N ARG A 169 -0.26 -12.65 11.77
CA ARG A 169 1.09 -12.09 11.96
C ARG A 169 1.00 -10.77 12.72
N CYS A 170 1.98 -10.51 13.58
CA CYS A 170 2.11 -9.24 14.29
C CYS A 170 3.43 -8.57 13.94
N ARG A 171 3.38 -7.31 13.50
CA ARG A 171 4.58 -6.51 13.24
C ARG A 171 4.51 -5.18 14.00
N LEU A 172 5.45 -5.00 14.89
CA LEU A 172 5.67 -3.73 15.59
C LEU A 172 6.63 -2.89 14.74
N VAL A 173 6.09 -1.88 14.07
CA VAL A 173 6.85 -0.98 13.20
C VAL A 173 7.48 0.10 14.07
N LYS A 174 8.81 0.20 14.00
CA LYS A 174 9.64 1.09 14.81
C LYS A 174 10.53 1.95 13.90
N ASP A 175 11.30 2.83 14.48
CA ASP A 175 12.35 3.64 13.83
C ASP A 175 13.67 2.87 13.62
N VAL A 176 13.72 1.60 14.03
CA VAL A 176 14.84 0.68 13.84
C VAL A 176 14.40 -0.62 13.17
N ASP A 177 15.26 -1.24 12.37
CA ASP A 177 14.96 -2.43 11.56
C ASP A 177 15.08 -3.76 12.32
N GLY A 178 15.03 -3.70 13.64
CA GLY A 178 15.07 -4.85 14.54
C GLY A 178 15.69 -4.53 15.88
N VAL A 179 15.92 -5.56 16.69
CA VAL A 179 16.61 -5.48 17.98
C VAL A 179 18.09 -5.79 17.78
N TYR A 180 18.96 -5.01 18.39
CA TYR A 180 20.41 -5.13 18.30
C TYR A 180 21.03 -5.52 19.66
N GLU A 181 22.25 -6.09 19.64
CA GLU A 181 23.01 -6.44 20.87
C GLU A 181 23.26 -5.22 21.77
N VAL A 182 23.51 -4.06 21.13
CA VAL A 182 23.61 -2.73 21.76
C VAL A 182 22.98 -1.69 20.85
N ASP A 183 22.71 -0.50 21.36
CA ASP A 183 22.10 0.58 20.59
C ASP A 183 22.95 0.91 19.34
N PRO A 184 22.43 0.76 18.12
CA PRO A 184 23.19 1.04 16.90
C PRO A 184 23.53 2.52 16.72
N ALA A 185 22.91 3.44 17.46
CA ALA A 185 23.24 4.85 17.49
C ALA A 185 24.43 5.17 18.41
N ALA A 186 24.91 4.21 19.22
CA ALA A 186 26.06 4.41 20.09
C ALA A 186 27.34 4.61 19.25
N VAL A 187 28.15 5.59 19.64
CA VAL A 187 29.39 5.95 18.95
C VAL A 187 30.35 4.74 18.92
N ASN A 188 30.91 4.45 17.73
CA ASN A 188 31.83 3.34 17.47
C ASN A 188 31.26 1.92 17.70
N ALA A 189 29.94 1.76 17.83
CA ALA A 189 29.32 0.45 17.92
C ALA A 189 29.01 -0.10 16.52
N HIS A 190 29.35 -1.37 16.30
CA HIS A 190 28.93 -2.12 15.11
C HIS A 190 28.10 -3.34 15.57
N PRO A 191 26.94 -3.11 16.22
CA PRO A 191 26.19 -4.18 16.82
C PRO A 191 25.56 -5.07 15.76
N ARG A 192 25.48 -6.36 16.07
CA ARG A 192 24.73 -7.31 15.25
C ARG A 192 23.26 -7.26 15.62
N ARG A 193 22.39 -7.38 14.61
CA ARG A 193 20.96 -7.49 14.79
C ARG A 193 20.58 -8.94 15.15
N PHE A 194 19.64 -9.13 16.06
CA PHE A 194 19.05 -10.43 16.29
C PHE A 194 18.13 -10.81 15.12
N ALA A 195 18.27 -12.02 14.61
CA ALA A 195 17.31 -12.61 13.67
C ALA A 195 16.09 -13.12 14.44
N GLN A 196 16.37 -13.86 15.53
CA GLN A 196 15.38 -14.38 16.45
C GLN A 196 15.79 -14.04 17.89
N LEU A 197 14.81 -13.77 18.76
CA LEU A 197 15.04 -13.32 20.11
C LEU A 197 14.05 -13.99 21.05
N HIS A 198 14.56 -14.76 21.99
CA HIS A 198 13.75 -15.40 23.02
C HIS A 198 13.12 -14.35 23.96
N TYR A 199 11.93 -14.61 24.51
CA TYR A 199 11.20 -13.69 25.38
C TYR A 199 12.04 -13.15 26.55
N THR A 200 12.82 -14.01 27.22
CA THR A 200 13.67 -13.58 28.35
C THR A 200 14.77 -12.63 27.91
N ASP A 201 15.35 -12.86 26.74
CA ASP A 201 16.35 -11.95 26.18
C ASP A 201 15.71 -10.65 25.71
N ALA A 202 14.50 -10.71 25.13
CA ALA A 202 13.75 -9.53 24.74
C ALA A 202 13.44 -8.61 25.94
N LEU A 203 13.08 -9.16 27.09
CA LEU A 203 12.90 -8.39 28.33
C LEU A 203 14.18 -7.68 28.78
N ARG A 204 15.34 -8.29 28.53
CA ARG A 204 16.65 -7.74 28.91
C ARG A 204 17.15 -6.66 27.97
N VAL A 205 17.06 -6.91 26.64
CA VAL A 205 17.72 -6.06 25.62
C VAL A 205 16.76 -5.14 24.87
N ALA A 206 15.48 -5.49 24.77
CA ALA A 206 14.49 -4.78 23.97
C ALA A 206 13.53 -3.89 24.78
N GLY A 207 13.73 -3.72 26.09
CA GLY A 207 12.79 -3.04 26.99
C GLY A 207 12.46 -1.58 26.63
N LYS A 208 13.28 -0.92 25.81
CA LYS A 208 12.97 0.40 25.23
C LYS A 208 12.15 0.31 23.95
N LEU A 209 12.24 -0.80 23.21
CA LEU A 209 11.56 -1.01 21.93
C LEU A 209 10.21 -1.71 22.09
N ILE A 210 10.14 -2.72 22.97
CA ILE A 210 8.91 -3.46 23.28
C ILE A 210 8.69 -3.39 24.79
N GLN A 211 7.51 -2.97 25.20
CA GLN A 211 7.20 -2.86 26.62
C GLN A 211 7.12 -4.24 27.29
N PRO A 212 7.61 -4.40 28.53
CA PRO A 212 7.63 -5.70 29.22
C PRO A 212 6.27 -6.40 29.28
N LYS A 213 5.18 -5.65 29.50
CA LYS A 213 3.80 -6.17 29.54
C LYS A 213 3.41 -6.86 28.21
N ALA A 214 3.85 -6.32 27.08
CA ALA A 214 3.62 -6.88 25.75
C ALA A 214 4.43 -8.18 25.53
N VAL A 215 5.69 -8.23 25.99
CA VAL A 215 6.53 -9.45 25.92
C VAL A 215 5.98 -10.53 26.85
N ALA A 216 5.54 -10.18 28.07
CA ALA A 216 4.91 -11.13 28.97
C ALA A 216 3.65 -11.76 28.40
N TYR A 217 2.84 -10.95 27.66
CA TYR A 217 1.66 -11.47 26.97
C TYR A 217 2.04 -12.45 25.84
N LEU A 218 3.07 -12.13 25.02
CA LEU A 218 3.58 -13.06 24.00
C LEU A 218 4.02 -14.39 24.63
N GLN A 219 4.76 -14.33 25.74
CA GLN A 219 5.24 -15.52 26.44
C GLN A 219 4.08 -16.37 26.99
N ALA A 220 3.10 -15.75 27.64
CA ALA A 220 1.94 -16.44 28.20
C ALA A 220 1.09 -17.15 27.13
N HIS A 221 1.06 -16.62 25.91
CA HIS A 221 0.27 -17.17 24.80
C HIS A 221 1.10 -17.92 23.76
N HIS A 222 2.39 -18.19 24.01
CA HIS A 222 3.32 -18.85 23.08
C HIS A 222 3.30 -18.22 21.67
N ALA A 223 3.09 -16.92 21.61
CA ALA A 223 2.95 -16.17 20.36
C ALA A 223 4.25 -15.51 19.92
N SER A 224 4.27 -14.98 18.72
CA SER A 224 5.44 -14.26 18.19
C SER A 224 5.06 -12.89 17.65
N CYS A 225 6.01 -11.96 17.64
CA CYS A 225 5.89 -10.71 16.91
C CYS A 225 7.21 -10.36 16.20
N GLU A 226 7.08 -9.56 15.17
CA GLU A 226 8.19 -9.01 14.40
C GLU A 226 8.45 -7.57 14.85
N VAL A 227 9.71 -7.19 14.99
CA VAL A 227 10.16 -5.79 15.16
C VAL A 227 10.90 -5.38 13.89
N SER A 228 10.45 -4.34 13.24
CA SER A 228 11.03 -3.88 11.97
C SER A 228 10.86 -2.37 11.78
N ALA A 229 11.65 -1.79 10.89
CA ALA A 229 11.44 -0.43 10.43
C ALA A 229 10.42 -0.36 9.28
N LEU A 230 9.91 0.87 9.05
CA LEU A 230 9.11 1.19 7.85
C LEU A 230 9.88 0.82 6.58
N THR A 231 9.19 0.24 5.61
CA THR A 231 9.68 -0.04 4.25
C THR A 231 10.82 -1.04 4.12
N LEU A 232 11.46 -1.47 5.21
CA LEU A 232 12.59 -2.41 5.15
C LEU A 232 12.14 -3.87 5.25
N PRO A 233 12.84 -4.82 4.58
CA PRO A 233 12.53 -6.25 4.65
C PRO A 233 13.07 -6.92 5.92
N TYR A 234 13.93 -6.23 6.66
CA TYR A 234 14.63 -6.77 7.84
C TYR A 234 13.77 -6.69 9.09
N GLN A 235 13.95 -7.67 9.95
CA GLN A 235 13.18 -7.78 11.19
C GLN A 235 13.92 -8.62 12.24
N THR A 236 13.57 -8.44 13.49
CA THR A 236 13.82 -9.39 14.58
C THR A 236 12.50 -10.07 14.95
N ILE A 237 12.48 -11.39 15.05
CA ILE A 237 11.30 -12.14 15.50
C ILE A 237 11.46 -12.44 16.99
N VAL A 238 10.53 -11.95 17.81
CA VAL A 238 10.46 -12.28 19.25
C VAL A 238 9.53 -13.47 19.43
N HIS A 239 10.04 -14.55 20.04
CA HIS A 239 9.31 -15.83 20.18
C HIS A 239 9.89 -16.72 21.30
N GLY A 240 9.36 -17.92 21.50
CA GLY A 240 9.79 -18.88 22.54
C GLY A 240 10.93 -19.83 22.13
N GLY A 241 11.51 -19.68 20.92
CA GLY A 241 12.66 -20.47 20.48
C GLY A 241 14.00 -19.83 20.85
N GLU A 242 15.09 -20.38 20.33
CA GLU A 242 16.45 -19.92 20.63
C GLU A 242 16.72 -18.49 20.09
N THR A 243 17.54 -17.74 20.83
CA THR A 243 18.07 -16.46 20.39
C THR A 243 19.17 -16.66 19.35
N THR A 244 19.01 -16.06 18.16
CA THR A 244 20.00 -16.13 17.08
C THR A 244 20.29 -14.75 16.51
N LEU A 245 21.54 -14.56 16.09
CA LEU A 245 21.96 -13.33 15.40
C LEU A 245 21.73 -13.46 13.90
N ALA A 246 21.45 -12.33 13.26
CA ALA A 246 21.34 -12.28 11.79
C ALA A 246 22.72 -12.58 11.17
N GLY A 247 22.77 -13.51 10.22
CA GLY A 247 23.99 -13.83 9.47
C GLY A 247 24.48 -12.65 8.64
N GLY A 248 25.77 -12.32 8.74
CA GLY A 248 26.47 -11.33 7.92
C GLY A 248 26.32 -9.88 8.37
N GLY A 249 27.47 -9.29 8.67
CA GLY A 249 27.84 -7.86 8.59
C GLY A 249 26.95 -6.83 9.23
N VAL A 250 27.47 -6.30 10.22
CA VAL A 250 27.56 -4.95 10.75
C VAL A 250 26.74 -3.88 9.99
N GLY A 251 25.82 -3.26 10.70
CA GLY A 251 25.17 -2.03 10.34
C GLY A 251 23.68 -2.18 10.06
N SER A 252 22.93 -1.17 10.48
CA SER A 252 21.53 -1.01 10.12
C SER A 252 21.43 -0.82 8.59
N ALA A 253 20.48 -1.50 7.94
CA ALA A 253 20.17 -1.25 6.53
C ALA A 253 19.68 0.19 6.26
N LEU A 254 19.43 0.96 7.33
CA LEU A 254 19.18 2.40 7.28
C LEU A 254 20.45 3.19 6.94
N ALA A 255 21.65 2.61 7.14
CA ALA A 255 22.93 3.26 6.84
C ALA A 255 23.37 3.12 5.36
N ASP A 256 22.66 2.34 4.54
CA ASP A 256 22.97 2.23 3.11
C ASP A 256 22.69 3.55 2.40
N ALA A 257 23.58 3.95 1.48
CA ALA A 257 23.44 5.19 0.73
C ALA A 257 22.12 5.23 -0.05
N PRO A 258 21.46 6.39 -0.15
CA PRO A 258 20.25 6.55 -0.94
C PRO A 258 20.53 6.30 -2.43
N LEU A 259 19.54 5.76 -3.15
CA LEU A 259 19.62 5.53 -4.59
C LEU A 259 19.46 6.84 -5.35
N ASP A 260 20.31 7.06 -6.35
CA ASP A 260 20.16 8.18 -7.28
C ASP A 260 18.99 7.92 -8.23
N VAL A 261 18.07 8.89 -8.31
CA VAL A 261 16.85 8.83 -9.10
C VAL A 261 16.81 9.94 -10.13
N VAL A 262 16.52 9.59 -11.37
CA VAL A 262 16.11 10.55 -12.41
C VAL A 262 14.61 10.39 -12.65
N LEU A 263 13.88 11.53 -12.59
CA LEU A 263 12.44 11.59 -12.82
C LEU A 263 12.16 12.18 -14.21
N LEU A 264 11.45 11.43 -15.04
CA LEU A 264 10.97 11.87 -16.36
C LEU A 264 9.55 12.41 -16.23
N GLY A 265 9.38 13.71 -16.38
CA GLY A 265 8.10 14.40 -16.27
C GLY A 265 7.73 14.76 -14.84
N CYS A 266 7.30 16.00 -14.66
CA CYS A 266 6.87 16.55 -13.37
C CYS A 266 5.50 17.23 -13.49
N GLY A 267 4.55 16.57 -14.19
CA GLY A 267 3.14 16.91 -14.21
C GLY A 267 2.45 16.55 -12.88
N THR A 268 1.13 16.41 -12.89
CA THR A 268 0.33 16.13 -11.68
C THR A 268 0.84 14.91 -10.89
N VAL A 269 1.08 13.78 -11.56
CA VAL A 269 1.59 12.54 -10.94
C VAL A 269 3.07 12.68 -10.61
N GLY A 270 3.91 13.08 -11.59
CA GLY A 270 5.36 13.18 -11.38
C GLY A 270 5.74 14.14 -10.27
N PHE A 271 5.02 15.25 -10.08
CA PHE A 271 5.23 16.14 -8.94
C PHE A 271 4.86 15.47 -7.60
N GLY A 272 3.79 14.67 -7.59
CA GLY A 272 3.45 13.85 -6.41
C GLY A 272 4.58 12.88 -6.06
N VAL A 273 5.13 12.17 -7.06
CA VAL A 273 6.26 11.25 -6.90
C VAL A 273 7.50 12.01 -6.40
N TYR A 274 7.84 13.15 -7.01
CA TYR A 274 8.94 14.01 -6.54
C TYR A 274 8.82 14.34 -5.05
N GLN A 275 7.65 14.81 -4.62
CA GLN A 275 7.41 15.16 -3.22
C GLN A 275 7.59 13.97 -2.28
N ARG A 276 7.11 12.79 -2.67
CA ARG A 276 7.20 11.55 -1.89
C ARG A 276 8.63 11.02 -1.81
N LEU A 277 9.35 10.94 -2.94
CA LEU A 277 10.73 10.48 -2.97
C LEU A 277 11.66 11.43 -2.19
N ARG A 278 11.44 12.74 -2.29
CA ARG A 278 12.16 13.74 -1.48
C ARG A 278 11.95 13.54 0.03
N ALA A 279 10.72 13.22 0.45
CA ALA A 279 10.43 12.92 1.86
C ALA A 279 11.10 11.61 2.32
N LEU A 280 11.35 10.68 1.40
CA LEU A 280 12.05 9.42 1.62
C LEU A 280 13.57 9.53 1.37
N HIS A 281 14.19 10.64 1.76
CA HIS A 281 15.61 10.98 1.50
C HIS A 281 16.62 9.95 2.04
N GLY A 282 16.25 9.12 3.02
CA GLY A 282 17.05 7.97 3.46
C GLY A 282 17.13 6.82 2.46
N PHE A 283 16.24 6.81 1.46
CA PHE A 283 16.19 5.78 0.42
C PHE A 283 16.52 6.33 -0.96
N PHE A 284 16.19 7.60 -1.23
CA PHE A 284 16.30 8.21 -2.55
C PHE A 284 17.00 9.58 -2.50
N ARG A 285 17.83 9.83 -3.50
CA ARG A 285 18.38 11.15 -3.83
C ARG A 285 17.95 11.52 -5.24
N ILE A 286 17.19 12.61 -5.40
CA ILE A 286 16.81 13.09 -6.73
C ILE A 286 18.05 13.68 -7.39
N ALA A 287 18.50 13.08 -8.47
CA ALA A 287 19.68 13.54 -9.24
C ALA A 287 19.29 14.46 -10.40
N GLY A 288 18.08 14.31 -10.95
CA GLY A 288 17.58 15.16 -12.03
C GLY A 288 16.10 14.94 -12.31
N VAL A 289 15.45 15.97 -12.85
CA VAL A 289 14.04 15.98 -13.23
C VAL A 289 13.88 16.57 -14.62
N LEU A 290 13.38 15.76 -15.57
CA LEU A 290 13.10 16.23 -16.93
C LEU A 290 11.76 16.95 -16.96
N VAL A 291 11.76 18.21 -17.40
CA VAL A 291 10.57 19.07 -17.50
C VAL A 291 10.57 19.83 -18.81
N ARG A 292 9.40 20.32 -19.22
CA ARG A 292 9.28 21.22 -20.38
C ARG A 292 9.48 22.69 -20.01
N ASP A 293 9.10 23.07 -18.81
CA ASP A 293 9.11 24.44 -18.33
C ASP A 293 9.80 24.51 -16.96
N ILE A 294 11.02 25.04 -16.95
CA ILE A 294 11.84 25.17 -15.73
C ILE A 294 11.19 26.16 -14.77
N ALA A 295 10.79 27.35 -15.25
CA ALA A 295 10.31 28.43 -14.40
C ALA A 295 9.07 27.99 -13.59
N LYS A 296 8.16 27.25 -14.23
CA LYS A 296 6.99 26.69 -13.56
C LYS A 296 7.36 25.77 -12.40
N HIS A 297 8.36 24.92 -12.58
CA HIS A 297 8.71 23.91 -11.58
C HIS A 297 9.63 24.45 -10.49
N GLU A 298 10.47 25.43 -10.82
CA GLU A 298 11.26 26.20 -9.85
C GLU A 298 10.32 26.99 -8.92
N ALA A 299 9.31 27.66 -9.46
CA ALA A 299 8.25 28.31 -8.68
C ALA A 299 7.45 27.35 -7.79
N ALA A 300 7.37 26.06 -8.17
CA ALA A 300 6.75 25.00 -7.36
C ALA A 300 7.69 24.43 -6.28
N GLY A 301 8.92 24.98 -6.13
CA GLY A 301 9.88 24.62 -5.07
C GLY A 301 10.82 23.47 -5.42
N ILE A 302 11.01 23.15 -6.71
CA ILE A 302 12.06 22.23 -7.16
C ILE A 302 13.36 23.03 -7.37
N PRO A 303 14.49 22.65 -6.76
CA PRO A 303 15.77 23.32 -6.97
C PRO A 303 16.16 23.40 -8.45
N ARG A 304 16.63 24.57 -8.90
CA ARG A 304 16.95 24.83 -10.31
C ARG A 304 17.98 23.87 -10.88
N GLU A 305 18.94 23.46 -10.08
CA GLU A 305 20.03 22.54 -10.45
C GLU A 305 19.54 21.12 -10.78
N LEU A 306 18.36 20.74 -10.31
CA LEU A 306 17.74 19.45 -10.60
C LEU A 306 16.89 19.47 -11.90
N LEU A 307 16.58 20.66 -12.44
CA LEU A 307 15.65 20.81 -13.55
C LEU A 307 16.39 20.81 -14.91
N HIS A 308 15.98 19.89 -15.78
CA HIS A 308 16.53 19.71 -17.11
C HIS A 308 15.40 19.77 -18.16
N THR A 309 15.67 20.38 -19.31
CA THR A 309 14.73 20.41 -20.45
C THR A 309 15.15 19.50 -21.60
N ARG A 310 16.38 18.99 -21.58
CA ARG A 310 16.98 18.17 -22.63
C ARG A 310 17.38 16.82 -22.06
N VAL A 311 17.09 15.77 -22.82
CA VAL A 311 17.41 14.38 -22.45
C VAL A 311 18.92 14.18 -22.31
N GLU A 312 19.70 14.80 -23.19
CA GLU A 312 21.16 14.67 -23.21
C GLU A 312 21.81 15.13 -21.89
N SER A 313 21.19 16.11 -21.22
CA SER A 313 21.70 16.60 -19.92
C SER A 313 21.54 15.59 -18.77
N LEU A 314 20.72 14.55 -18.97
CA LEU A 314 20.53 13.48 -17.98
C LEU A 314 21.52 12.31 -18.16
N GLU A 315 22.18 12.20 -19.31
CA GLU A 315 23.05 11.05 -19.65
C GLU A 315 24.25 10.91 -18.70
N SER A 316 24.75 12.02 -18.15
CA SER A 316 25.88 12.04 -17.22
C SER A 316 25.51 11.65 -15.79
N LEU A 317 24.23 11.63 -15.43
CA LEU A 317 23.76 11.46 -14.04
C LEU A 317 23.85 10.01 -13.53
N ARG A 318 23.89 9.01 -14.43
CA ARG A 318 24.02 7.57 -14.13
C ARG A 318 23.16 7.14 -12.92
N PRO A 319 21.84 7.32 -12.95
CA PRO A 319 20.98 6.97 -11.83
C PRO A 319 20.94 5.45 -11.61
N ALA A 320 20.64 5.04 -10.37
CA ALA A 320 20.29 3.65 -10.08
C ALA A 320 18.83 3.34 -10.47
N LEU A 321 17.97 4.37 -10.51
CA LEU A 321 16.55 4.26 -10.78
C LEU A 321 16.06 5.38 -11.71
N LEU A 322 15.41 5.00 -12.80
CA LEU A 322 14.64 5.90 -13.68
C LEU A 322 13.16 5.80 -13.34
N VAL A 323 12.51 6.94 -13.13
CA VAL A 323 11.06 7.00 -12.84
C VAL A 323 10.36 7.77 -13.94
N ASP A 324 9.48 7.10 -14.69
CA ASP A 324 8.80 7.68 -15.85
C ASP A 324 7.33 8.02 -15.55
N ALA A 325 7.02 9.31 -15.64
CA ALA A 325 5.68 9.89 -15.54
C ALA A 325 5.36 10.83 -16.72
N LEU A 326 6.00 10.61 -17.88
CA LEU A 326 5.71 11.34 -19.12
C LEU A 326 4.45 10.79 -19.80
N PRO A 327 3.71 11.62 -20.54
CA PRO A 327 2.67 11.16 -21.45
C PRO A 327 3.26 10.73 -22.79
N GLY A 328 2.54 9.88 -23.53
CA GLY A 328 2.92 9.45 -24.88
C GLY A 328 4.02 8.39 -24.91
N ILE A 329 4.40 7.95 -26.09
CA ILE A 329 5.36 6.86 -26.27
C ILE A 329 6.79 7.39 -26.27
N GLU A 330 7.08 8.40 -27.11
CA GLU A 330 8.40 9.03 -27.13
C GLU A 330 8.40 10.35 -26.34
N PRO A 331 9.50 10.67 -25.64
CA PRO A 331 10.80 9.97 -25.60
C PRO A 331 10.88 8.84 -24.54
N SER A 332 9.78 8.53 -23.83
CA SER A 332 9.79 7.56 -22.72
C SER A 332 10.31 6.18 -23.14
N TYR A 333 9.81 5.63 -24.26
CA TYR A 333 10.23 4.32 -24.73
C TYR A 333 11.75 4.22 -24.96
N THR A 334 12.31 5.18 -25.70
CA THR A 334 13.75 5.21 -25.97
C THR A 334 14.57 5.35 -24.68
N LEU A 335 14.14 6.18 -23.72
CA LEU A 335 14.82 6.38 -22.44
C LEU A 335 14.73 5.14 -21.56
N ILE A 336 13.57 4.52 -21.42
CA ILE A 336 13.37 3.29 -20.66
C ILE A 336 14.25 2.17 -21.21
N LYS A 337 14.18 1.94 -22.53
CA LYS A 337 14.97 0.92 -23.22
C LYS A 337 16.48 1.10 -23.03
N THR A 338 16.95 2.32 -23.19
CA THR A 338 18.37 2.65 -22.99
C THR A 338 18.80 2.48 -21.54
N SER A 339 17.97 2.89 -20.59
CA SER A 339 18.25 2.76 -19.16
C SER A 339 18.36 1.30 -18.73
N LEU A 340 17.40 0.45 -19.11
CA LEU A 340 17.45 -0.98 -18.84
C LEU A 340 18.74 -1.63 -19.39
N ARG A 341 19.13 -1.29 -20.62
CA ARG A 341 20.38 -1.80 -21.24
C ARG A 341 21.65 -1.33 -20.55
N ARG A 342 21.58 -0.21 -19.80
CA ARG A 342 22.70 0.35 -19.02
C ARG A 342 22.74 -0.12 -17.55
N GLY A 343 21.88 -1.05 -17.16
CA GLY A 343 21.84 -1.57 -15.79
C GLY A 343 21.06 -0.66 -14.84
N VAL A 344 20.10 0.15 -15.33
CA VAL A 344 19.29 1.06 -14.53
C VAL A 344 17.89 0.46 -14.35
N HIS A 345 17.45 0.34 -13.10
CA HIS A 345 16.07 -0.06 -12.81
C HIS A 345 15.06 1.00 -13.27
N VAL A 346 13.86 0.59 -13.65
CA VAL A 346 12.83 1.48 -14.18
C VAL A 346 11.50 1.28 -13.46
N VAL A 347 10.86 2.40 -13.10
CA VAL A 347 9.46 2.47 -12.65
C VAL A 347 8.70 3.37 -13.61
N SER A 348 7.59 2.90 -14.20
CA SER A 348 6.83 3.67 -15.18
C SER A 348 5.32 3.65 -14.91
N ALA A 349 4.68 4.81 -14.98
CA ALA A 349 3.22 4.95 -15.03
C ALA A 349 2.69 5.10 -16.46
N ASN A 350 3.55 5.00 -17.47
CA ASN A 350 3.22 5.27 -18.86
C ASN A 350 2.52 4.06 -19.51
N LYS A 351 1.20 4.06 -19.42
CA LYS A 351 0.35 3.01 -20.01
C LYS A 351 0.60 2.79 -21.51
N ALA A 352 0.85 3.86 -22.28
CA ALA A 352 1.04 3.76 -23.72
C ALA A 352 2.31 2.96 -24.05
N VAL A 353 3.43 3.30 -23.42
CA VAL A 353 4.71 2.59 -23.60
C VAL A 353 4.58 1.12 -23.19
N ILE A 354 3.98 0.85 -22.04
CA ILE A 354 3.86 -0.53 -21.52
C ILE A 354 2.89 -1.36 -22.38
N ALA A 355 1.81 -0.76 -22.88
CA ALA A 355 0.88 -1.47 -23.77
C ALA A 355 1.53 -1.84 -25.11
N GLU A 356 2.31 -0.94 -25.70
CA GLU A 356 2.89 -1.13 -27.04
C GLU A 356 4.23 -1.89 -27.02
N HIS A 357 5.12 -1.55 -26.07
CA HIS A 357 6.48 -2.04 -26.04
C HIS A 357 6.81 -2.90 -24.80
N GLY A 358 5.81 -3.19 -23.94
CA GLY A 358 6.03 -3.88 -22.66
C GLY A 358 6.66 -5.26 -22.81
N GLY A 359 6.35 -6.01 -23.87
CA GLY A 359 6.98 -7.31 -24.16
C GLY A 359 8.48 -7.21 -24.39
N GLU A 360 8.92 -6.29 -25.24
CA GLU A 360 10.35 -6.04 -25.51
C GLU A 360 11.08 -5.52 -24.26
N LEU A 361 10.49 -4.53 -23.57
CA LEU A 361 11.10 -3.93 -22.39
C LEU A 361 11.25 -4.95 -21.24
N ARG A 362 10.25 -5.84 -21.06
CA ARG A 362 10.31 -6.92 -20.08
C ARG A 362 11.43 -7.92 -20.42
N ARG A 363 11.59 -8.30 -21.69
CA ARG A 363 12.68 -9.17 -22.12
C ARG A 363 14.04 -8.55 -21.82
N ILE A 364 14.25 -7.28 -22.18
CA ILE A 364 15.50 -6.56 -21.87
C ILE A 364 15.76 -6.53 -20.35
N SER A 365 14.75 -6.23 -19.56
CA SER A 365 14.81 -6.21 -18.09
C SER A 365 15.22 -7.59 -17.52
N GLN A 366 14.65 -8.68 -18.03
CA GLN A 366 14.97 -10.04 -17.59
C GLN A 366 16.37 -10.46 -18.00
N GLU A 367 16.83 -10.12 -19.20
CA GLU A 367 18.17 -10.42 -19.71
C GLU A 367 19.27 -9.68 -18.95
N GLY A 368 19.02 -8.42 -18.55
CA GLY A 368 19.96 -7.58 -17.81
C GLY A 368 19.93 -7.79 -16.30
N GLY A 369 18.83 -8.30 -15.76
CA GLY A 369 18.61 -8.46 -14.32
C GLY A 369 18.06 -7.22 -13.61
N GLU A 370 17.74 -6.13 -14.36
CA GLU A 370 17.12 -4.92 -13.83
C GLU A 370 15.62 -5.11 -13.62
N ARG A 371 15.04 -4.37 -12.68
CA ARG A 371 13.60 -4.33 -12.46
C ARG A 371 12.94 -3.34 -13.40
N LEU A 372 11.92 -3.78 -14.15
CA LEU A 372 10.92 -2.93 -14.79
C LEU A 372 9.61 -3.08 -14.03
N ALA A 373 9.19 -2.06 -13.29
CA ALA A 373 7.95 -2.05 -12.54
C ALA A 373 6.98 -1.01 -13.13
N TYR A 374 5.69 -1.38 -13.23
CA TYR A 374 4.68 -0.55 -13.91
C TYR A 374 3.26 -0.74 -13.34
N SER A 375 3.15 -1.01 -12.04
CA SER A 375 1.85 -1.24 -11.37
C SER A 375 0.91 -0.05 -11.56
N ALA A 376 1.44 1.17 -11.52
CA ALA A 376 0.70 2.40 -11.74
C ALA A 376 0.10 2.55 -13.15
N ALA A 377 0.65 1.89 -14.16
CA ALA A 377 0.18 1.99 -15.54
C ALA A 377 -1.18 1.29 -15.78
N VAL A 378 -1.57 0.36 -14.91
CA VAL A 378 -2.79 -0.45 -15.11
C VAL A 378 -3.89 -0.11 -14.11
N GLY A 379 -3.58 0.00 -12.83
CA GLY A 379 -4.59 0.02 -11.77
C GLY A 379 -4.56 1.24 -10.85
N GLY A 380 -3.69 2.24 -11.05
CA GLY A 380 -3.48 3.26 -10.03
C GLY A 380 -3.07 2.60 -8.71
N SER A 381 -3.82 2.79 -7.63
CA SER A 381 -3.59 2.09 -6.36
C SER A 381 -4.26 0.71 -6.27
N ALA A 382 -5.04 0.28 -7.26
CA ALA A 382 -5.54 -1.09 -7.31
C ALA A 382 -4.38 -2.04 -7.67
N PRO A 383 -4.02 -3.03 -6.81
CA PRO A 383 -2.86 -3.90 -7.02
C PRO A 383 -3.17 -5.01 -8.03
N LEU A 384 -3.46 -4.64 -9.28
CA LEU A 384 -3.96 -5.56 -10.31
C LEU A 384 -2.88 -6.50 -10.82
N LEU A 385 -1.64 -6.02 -10.98
CA LEU A 385 -0.51 -6.85 -11.42
C LEU A 385 -0.13 -7.87 -10.33
N GLU A 386 -0.04 -7.42 -9.09
CA GLU A 386 0.25 -8.26 -7.93
C GLU A 386 -0.86 -9.29 -7.67
N ALA A 387 -2.11 -8.91 -7.96
CA ALA A 387 -3.23 -9.84 -7.94
C ALA A 387 -3.10 -10.92 -9.01
N ALA A 388 -2.74 -10.52 -10.24
CA ALA A 388 -2.52 -11.43 -11.35
C ALA A 388 -1.35 -12.41 -11.05
N ASP A 389 -0.23 -11.91 -10.51
CA ASP A 389 0.91 -12.76 -10.10
C ASP A 389 0.49 -13.85 -9.08
N ARG A 390 -0.33 -13.48 -8.08
CA ARG A 390 -0.82 -14.45 -7.08
C ARG A 390 -1.74 -15.51 -7.70
N LEU A 391 -2.61 -15.10 -8.61
CA LEU A 391 -3.48 -16.06 -9.31
C LEU A 391 -2.69 -17.06 -10.13
N MET A 392 -1.60 -16.63 -10.77
CA MET A 392 -0.69 -17.52 -11.50
C MET A 392 0.06 -18.47 -10.56
N ALA A 393 0.59 -17.94 -9.44
CA ALA A 393 1.34 -18.72 -8.46
C ALA A 393 0.50 -19.80 -7.78
N ASP A 394 -0.79 -19.52 -7.52
CA ASP A 394 -1.73 -20.47 -6.89
C ASP A 394 -2.22 -21.57 -7.83
N GLY A 395 -1.82 -21.56 -9.11
CA GLY A 395 -2.31 -22.51 -10.12
C GLY A 395 -3.78 -22.33 -10.51
N SER A 396 -4.44 -21.28 -9.99
CA SER A 396 -5.84 -20.94 -10.30
C SER A 396 -5.96 -19.97 -11.48
N GLY A 397 -4.83 -19.62 -12.10
CA GLY A 397 -4.67 -18.52 -13.02
C GLY A 397 -5.08 -18.78 -14.46
N ASN A 398 -6.11 -19.60 -14.70
CA ASN A 398 -6.59 -19.82 -16.06
C ASN A 398 -7.48 -18.69 -16.59
N SER A 399 -7.87 -17.73 -15.76
CA SER A 399 -8.69 -16.59 -16.16
C SER A 399 -8.53 -15.38 -15.27
N LEU A 400 -8.71 -14.19 -15.87
CA LEU A 400 -8.76 -12.88 -15.21
C LEU A 400 -10.13 -12.26 -15.46
N THR A 401 -10.73 -11.69 -14.43
CA THR A 401 -11.98 -10.93 -14.53
C THR A 401 -11.83 -9.64 -13.74
N ALA A 402 -11.99 -8.50 -14.41
CA ALA A 402 -11.72 -7.19 -13.81
C ALA A 402 -12.71 -6.12 -14.27
N VAL A 403 -12.92 -5.11 -13.43
CA VAL A 403 -13.51 -3.82 -13.78
C VAL A 403 -12.40 -2.79 -13.66
N ILE A 404 -11.99 -2.18 -14.77
CA ILE A 404 -10.76 -1.39 -14.88
C ILE A 404 -10.93 -0.04 -15.58
N ASN A 405 -12.19 0.43 -15.74
CA ASN A 405 -12.48 1.75 -16.28
C ASN A 405 -13.45 2.52 -15.37
N GLY A 406 -12.92 3.52 -14.67
CA GLY A 406 -13.66 4.34 -13.72
C GLY A 406 -14.69 5.27 -14.37
N THR A 407 -14.38 5.82 -15.56
CA THR A 407 -15.30 6.67 -16.33
C THR A 407 -16.57 5.92 -16.69
N CYS A 408 -16.44 4.70 -17.24
CA CYS A 408 -17.60 3.85 -17.54
C CYS A 408 -18.40 3.49 -16.28
N ASN A 409 -17.73 3.21 -15.14
CA ASN A 409 -18.45 2.93 -13.88
C ASN A 409 -19.34 4.11 -13.46
N PHE A 410 -18.79 5.33 -13.49
CA PHE A 410 -19.54 6.54 -13.13
C PHE A 410 -20.73 6.77 -14.07
N VAL A 411 -20.49 6.73 -15.38
CA VAL A 411 -21.52 6.96 -16.40
C VAL A 411 -22.63 5.91 -16.27
N LEU A 412 -22.31 4.63 -16.10
CA LEU A 412 -23.29 3.57 -15.92
C LEU A 412 -24.10 3.73 -14.61
N ASP A 413 -23.47 4.16 -13.50
CA ASP A 413 -24.19 4.43 -12.25
C ASP A 413 -25.16 5.62 -12.39
N ALA A 414 -24.80 6.66 -13.13
CA ALA A 414 -25.68 7.80 -13.43
C ALA A 414 -26.86 7.37 -14.33
N CYS A 415 -26.59 6.62 -15.40
CA CYS A 415 -27.64 6.06 -16.26
C CYS A 415 -28.57 5.10 -15.52
N ALA A 416 -28.07 4.32 -14.57
CA ALA A 416 -28.86 3.46 -13.71
C ALA A 416 -29.85 4.22 -12.82
N LEU A 417 -29.59 5.50 -12.55
CA LEU A 417 -30.48 6.44 -11.84
C LEU A 417 -31.42 7.20 -12.79
N GLY A 418 -31.35 6.94 -14.10
CA GLY A 418 -32.22 7.54 -15.12
C GLY A 418 -31.63 8.76 -15.83
N ALA A 419 -30.36 9.08 -15.64
CA ALA A 419 -29.71 10.17 -16.39
C ALA A 419 -29.55 9.75 -17.87
N PRO A 420 -29.84 10.65 -18.84
CA PRO A 420 -29.44 10.46 -20.24
C PRO A 420 -27.92 10.27 -20.37
N LEU A 421 -27.48 9.48 -21.35
CA LEU A 421 -26.06 9.19 -21.57
C LEU A 421 -25.22 10.48 -21.70
N ALA A 422 -25.67 11.44 -22.51
CA ALA A 422 -24.97 12.71 -22.73
C ALA A 422 -24.80 13.50 -21.43
N ASP A 423 -25.84 13.56 -20.57
CA ASP A 423 -25.80 14.26 -19.30
C ASP A 423 -24.87 13.55 -18.30
N ALA A 424 -24.90 12.21 -18.28
CA ALA A 424 -24.01 11.40 -17.44
C ALA A 424 -22.52 11.60 -17.82
N ILE A 425 -22.22 11.71 -19.11
CA ILE A 425 -20.87 12.02 -19.60
C ILE A 425 -20.47 13.45 -19.21
N ALA A 426 -21.33 14.46 -19.42
CA ALA A 426 -21.07 15.83 -19.07
C ALA A 426 -20.81 15.99 -17.55
N GLU A 427 -21.58 15.29 -16.73
CA GLU A 427 -21.39 15.28 -15.28
C GLU A 427 -20.07 14.58 -14.87
N ALA A 428 -19.71 13.47 -15.53
CA ALA A 428 -18.40 12.84 -15.34
C ALA A 428 -17.24 13.79 -15.64
N GLN A 429 -17.34 14.58 -16.71
CA GLN A 429 -16.34 15.60 -17.09
C GLN A 429 -16.29 16.72 -16.05
N ARG A 430 -17.45 17.23 -15.62
CA ARG A 430 -17.55 18.30 -14.63
C ARG A 430 -16.93 17.91 -13.28
N LEU A 431 -17.09 16.65 -12.88
CA LEU A 431 -16.55 16.11 -11.63
C LEU A 431 -15.11 15.57 -11.76
N GLY A 432 -14.54 15.57 -12.98
CA GLY A 432 -13.18 15.10 -13.23
C GLY A 432 -13.02 13.58 -13.32
N PHE A 433 -14.11 12.82 -13.47
CA PHE A 433 -14.09 11.38 -13.75
C PHE A 433 -13.84 11.05 -15.22
N ALA A 434 -14.10 11.99 -16.13
CA ALA A 434 -13.83 11.89 -17.56
C ALA A 434 -12.99 13.08 -18.03
N GLU A 435 -12.12 12.85 -19.01
CA GLU A 435 -11.40 13.89 -19.73
C GLU A 435 -12.33 14.64 -20.70
N LEU A 436 -11.85 15.76 -21.28
CA LEU A 436 -12.62 16.51 -22.28
C LEU A 436 -12.98 15.66 -23.51
N ASP A 437 -12.09 14.74 -23.90
CA ASP A 437 -12.39 13.71 -24.88
C ASP A 437 -12.39 12.33 -24.22
N PRO A 438 -13.55 11.79 -23.83
CA PRO A 438 -13.66 10.49 -23.18
C PRO A 438 -13.76 9.31 -24.17
N SER A 439 -13.46 9.52 -25.46
CA SER A 439 -13.65 8.53 -26.52
C SER A 439 -12.92 7.21 -26.27
N ASP A 440 -11.73 7.24 -25.67
CA ASP A 440 -10.97 6.03 -25.32
C ASP A 440 -11.65 5.21 -24.22
N ASP A 441 -12.28 5.86 -23.25
CA ASP A 441 -13.06 5.20 -22.18
C ASP A 441 -14.35 4.62 -22.76
N LEU A 442 -15.13 5.43 -23.45
CA LEU A 442 -16.46 5.04 -23.95
C LEU A 442 -16.38 3.97 -25.06
N SER A 443 -15.35 4.01 -25.91
CA SER A 443 -15.11 2.96 -26.90
C SER A 443 -14.58 1.67 -26.28
N GLY A 444 -14.16 1.66 -25.01
CA GLY A 444 -13.55 0.54 -24.31
C GLY A 444 -12.07 0.29 -24.65
N ARG A 445 -11.44 1.16 -25.46
CA ARG A 445 -10.01 1.03 -25.82
C ARG A 445 -9.09 1.14 -24.61
N ASP A 446 -9.39 2.00 -23.62
CA ASP A 446 -8.62 2.11 -22.39
C ASP A 446 -8.64 0.78 -21.61
N ALA A 447 -9.82 0.19 -21.43
CA ALA A 447 -9.97 -1.10 -20.76
C ALA A 447 -9.26 -2.24 -21.53
N ALA A 448 -9.35 -2.25 -22.86
CA ALA A 448 -8.65 -3.23 -23.69
C ALA A 448 -7.12 -3.11 -23.59
N ARG A 449 -6.56 -1.89 -23.60
CA ARG A 449 -5.12 -1.68 -23.38
C ARG A 449 -4.66 -2.20 -22.02
N LYS A 450 -5.42 -1.90 -20.95
CA LYS A 450 -5.13 -2.41 -19.60
C LYS A 450 -5.23 -3.92 -19.53
N LEU A 451 -6.25 -4.52 -20.14
CA LEU A 451 -6.40 -5.98 -20.21
C LEU A 451 -5.23 -6.61 -20.98
N GLY A 452 -4.79 -6.02 -22.09
CA GLY A 452 -3.60 -6.47 -22.83
C GLY A 452 -2.33 -6.49 -21.98
N ILE A 453 -2.12 -5.45 -21.15
CA ILE A 453 -1.00 -5.41 -20.19
C ILE A 453 -1.14 -6.54 -19.16
N LEU A 454 -2.33 -6.75 -18.61
CA LEU A 454 -2.60 -7.83 -17.63
C LEU A 454 -2.36 -9.21 -18.24
N ILE A 455 -2.78 -9.45 -19.48
CA ILE A 455 -2.56 -10.72 -20.21
C ILE A 455 -1.05 -10.97 -20.36
N ARG A 456 -0.31 -9.98 -20.85
CA ARG A 456 1.14 -10.10 -21.03
C ARG A 456 1.86 -10.34 -19.71
N HIS A 457 1.41 -9.66 -18.66
CA HIS A 457 1.99 -9.80 -17.32
C HIS A 457 1.73 -11.18 -16.73
N ALA A 458 0.48 -11.61 -16.70
CA ALA A 458 0.04 -12.83 -16.05
C ALA A 458 0.39 -14.09 -16.85
N PHE A 459 0.09 -14.12 -18.15
CA PHE A 459 0.26 -15.33 -18.97
C PHE A 459 1.61 -15.37 -19.71
N GLY A 460 2.38 -14.28 -19.70
CA GLY A 460 3.69 -14.21 -20.35
C GLY A 460 3.65 -14.26 -21.89
N VAL A 461 2.51 -14.00 -22.49
CA VAL A 461 2.28 -14.03 -23.95
C VAL A 461 1.76 -12.72 -24.47
N GLU A 462 1.94 -12.47 -25.78
CA GLU A 462 1.33 -11.30 -26.40
C GLU A 462 -0.21 -11.43 -26.41
N PRO A 463 -0.95 -10.34 -26.11
CA PRO A 463 -2.40 -10.38 -26.07
C PRO A 463 -2.98 -10.68 -27.44
N PRO A 464 -4.02 -11.53 -27.53
CA PRO A 464 -4.77 -11.72 -28.77
C PRO A 464 -5.54 -10.45 -29.13
N ALA A 465 -6.22 -10.46 -30.28
CA ALA A 465 -7.21 -9.44 -30.58
C ALA A 465 -8.30 -9.44 -29.50
N ILE A 466 -8.46 -8.32 -28.81
CA ILE A 466 -9.44 -8.16 -27.74
C ILE A 466 -10.75 -7.64 -28.35
N SER A 467 -11.83 -8.39 -28.22
CA SER A 467 -13.13 -7.90 -28.62
C SER A 467 -13.63 -6.84 -27.64
N VAL A 468 -14.19 -5.74 -28.17
CA VAL A 468 -14.58 -4.59 -27.36
C VAL A 468 -16.00 -4.14 -27.71
N GLN A 469 -16.82 -3.99 -26.66
CA GLN A 469 -18.16 -3.42 -26.77
C GLN A 469 -18.10 -1.93 -26.35
N PRO A 470 -18.52 -0.98 -27.22
CA PRO A 470 -18.57 0.44 -26.84
C PRO A 470 -19.80 0.73 -25.95
N LEU A 471 -19.67 1.79 -25.12
CA LEU A 471 -20.78 2.33 -24.35
C LEU A 471 -21.61 3.25 -25.25
N ASP A 472 -22.84 2.82 -25.57
CA ASP A 472 -23.82 3.54 -26.40
C ASP A 472 -25.15 3.72 -25.66
N GLU A 473 -26.14 4.33 -26.30
CA GLU A 473 -27.47 4.55 -25.72
C GLU A 473 -28.19 3.25 -25.34
N ARG A 474 -27.92 2.14 -26.03
CA ARG A 474 -28.52 0.83 -25.71
C ARG A 474 -27.92 0.29 -24.40
N ILE A 475 -26.63 0.47 -24.21
CA ILE A 475 -25.95 0.07 -22.96
C ILE A 475 -26.41 0.97 -21.81
N ALA A 476 -26.57 2.28 -22.03
CA ALA A 476 -27.13 3.20 -21.05
C ALA A 476 -28.55 2.79 -20.61
N ALA A 477 -29.42 2.45 -21.55
CA ALA A 477 -30.76 1.94 -21.25
C ALA A 477 -30.70 0.60 -20.48
N ALA A 478 -29.77 -0.30 -20.83
CA ALA A 478 -29.57 -1.57 -20.13
C ALA A 478 -29.09 -1.37 -18.69
N ALA A 479 -28.37 -0.30 -18.38
CA ALA A 479 -27.95 0.04 -17.02
C ALA A 479 -29.16 0.38 -16.13
N LEU A 480 -30.12 1.17 -16.65
CA LEU A 480 -31.36 1.49 -15.97
C LEU A 480 -32.23 0.24 -15.75
N ASP A 481 -32.32 -0.63 -16.75
CA ASP A 481 -33.08 -1.88 -16.64
C ASP A 481 -32.46 -2.85 -15.63
N ALA A 482 -31.14 -2.99 -15.61
CA ALA A 482 -30.43 -3.76 -14.60
C ALA A 482 -30.72 -3.25 -13.18
N ALA A 483 -30.69 -1.93 -12.97
CA ALA A 483 -30.97 -1.31 -11.68
C ALA A 483 -32.40 -1.58 -11.17
N ARG A 484 -33.40 -1.57 -12.08
CA ARG A 484 -34.80 -1.91 -11.75
C ARG A 484 -34.98 -3.35 -11.24
N SER A 485 -34.10 -4.24 -11.66
CA SER A 485 -34.09 -5.64 -11.20
C SER A 485 -33.18 -5.90 -10.01
N GLY A 486 -32.61 -4.85 -9.43
CA GLY A 486 -31.69 -4.96 -8.30
C GLY A 486 -30.28 -5.40 -8.66
N ASP A 487 -29.92 -5.37 -9.96
CA ASP A 487 -28.59 -5.69 -10.48
C ASP A 487 -27.81 -4.43 -10.84
N ARG A 488 -26.56 -4.59 -11.29
CA ARG A 488 -25.72 -3.51 -11.81
C ARG A 488 -25.10 -3.91 -13.15
N LEU A 489 -25.07 -2.97 -14.08
CA LEU A 489 -24.31 -3.13 -15.31
C LEU A 489 -22.89 -2.61 -15.08
N ARG A 490 -21.88 -3.39 -15.50
CA ARG A 490 -20.47 -3.00 -15.43
C ARG A 490 -19.76 -3.31 -16.74
N GLN A 491 -18.76 -2.50 -17.10
CA GLN A 491 -17.80 -2.85 -18.13
C GLN A 491 -16.80 -3.85 -17.54
N VAL A 492 -16.87 -5.10 -17.99
CA VAL A 492 -16.05 -6.20 -17.48
C VAL A 492 -15.01 -6.58 -18.51
N ALA A 493 -13.76 -6.59 -18.11
CA ALA A 493 -12.63 -7.09 -18.88
C ALA A 493 -12.34 -8.52 -18.46
N ARG A 494 -12.37 -9.45 -19.41
CA ARG A 494 -12.11 -10.88 -19.19
C ARG A 494 -11.00 -11.36 -20.10
N ALA A 495 -10.14 -12.21 -19.55
CA ALA A 495 -9.21 -13.02 -20.32
C ALA A 495 -9.15 -14.42 -19.72
N GLY A 496 -9.03 -15.45 -20.53
CA GLY A 496 -8.93 -16.82 -20.04
C GLY A 496 -8.39 -17.78 -21.08
N ILE A 497 -7.74 -18.85 -20.61
CA ILE A 497 -7.25 -19.92 -21.46
C ILE A 497 -8.40 -20.86 -21.79
N GLN A 498 -8.77 -20.92 -23.07
CA GLN A 498 -9.77 -21.84 -23.59
C GLN A 498 -9.15 -22.68 -24.71
N ARG A 499 -9.22 -24.02 -24.57
CA ARG A 499 -8.68 -24.97 -25.57
C ARG A 499 -7.24 -24.69 -25.99
N GLY A 500 -6.39 -24.18 -25.06
CA GLY A 500 -4.97 -23.88 -25.30
C GLY A 500 -4.68 -22.52 -25.95
N SER A 501 -5.71 -21.70 -26.21
CA SER A 501 -5.57 -20.31 -26.66
C SER A 501 -6.14 -19.33 -25.64
N ILE A 502 -5.69 -18.08 -25.65
CA ILE A 502 -6.25 -17.02 -24.80
C ILE A 502 -7.40 -16.34 -25.57
N GLU A 503 -8.56 -16.32 -24.96
CA GLU A 503 -9.68 -15.49 -25.38
C GLU A 503 -9.77 -14.26 -24.47
N ALA A 504 -10.03 -13.08 -25.04
CA ALA A 504 -10.09 -11.84 -24.30
C ALA A 504 -11.18 -10.90 -24.83
N ALA A 505 -11.95 -10.30 -23.91
CA ALA A 505 -13.04 -9.39 -24.25
C ALA A 505 -13.20 -8.30 -23.20
N VAL A 506 -13.72 -7.15 -23.64
CA VAL A 506 -14.25 -6.07 -22.82
C VAL A 506 -15.71 -5.89 -23.22
N ALA A 507 -16.63 -6.24 -22.32
CA ALA A 507 -18.06 -6.21 -22.58
C ALA A 507 -18.85 -5.69 -21.36
N PHE A 508 -20.09 -5.27 -21.58
CA PHE A 508 -20.97 -4.88 -20.49
C PHE A 508 -21.75 -6.10 -19.99
N GLU A 509 -21.60 -6.37 -18.69
CA GLU A 509 -22.23 -7.51 -18.03
C GLU A 509 -23.16 -7.05 -16.91
N ARG A 510 -24.31 -7.71 -16.82
CA ARG A 510 -25.24 -7.55 -15.73
C ARG A 510 -24.77 -8.41 -14.56
N LEU A 511 -24.50 -7.78 -13.44
CA LEU A 511 -23.93 -8.40 -12.23
C LEU A 511 -24.94 -8.28 -11.07
N PRO A 512 -25.15 -9.33 -10.27
CA PRO A 512 -25.92 -9.23 -9.03
C PRO A 512 -25.33 -8.14 -8.12
N ALA A 513 -26.17 -7.28 -7.51
CA ALA A 513 -25.72 -6.14 -6.71
C ALA A 513 -24.80 -6.53 -5.54
N GLY A 514 -24.97 -7.76 -5.01
CA GLY A 514 -24.11 -8.31 -3.95
C GLY A 514 -22.76 -8.88 -4.44
N SER A 515 -22.51 -8.91 -5.76
CA SER A 515 -21.24 -9.43 -6.28
C SER A 515 -20.10 -8.43 -6.08
N ALA A 516 -18.87 -8.96 -5.93
CA ALA A 516 -17.69 -8.17 -5.62
C ALA A 516 -17.44 -7.07 -6.68
N LEU A 517 -17.52 -7.39 -7.98
CA LEU A 517 -17.30 -6.41 -9.06
C LEU A 517 -18.44 -5.39 -9.17
N ALA A 518 -19.67 -5.75 -8.82
CA ALA A 518 -20.80 -4.81 -8.80
C ALA A 518 -20.63 -3.72 -7.73
N SER A 519 -19.85 -3.98 -6.69
CA SER A 519 -19.56 -3.03 -5.62
C SER A 519 -18.63 -1.88 -6.02
N LEU A 520 -17.90 -2.03 -7.13
CA LEU A 520 -16.99 -1.00 -7.65
C LEU A 520 -17.77 0.15 -8.27
N ARG A 521 -17.47 1.37 -7.86
CA ARG A 521 -18.12 2.61 -8.31
C ARG A 521 -17.08 3.67 -8.63
N ASN A 522 -17.46 4.67 -9.42
CA ASN A 522 -16.63 5.82 -9.76
C ASN A 522 -15.27 5.34 -10.27
N GLU A 523 -14.19 5.94 -9.81
CA GLU A 523 -12.80 5.63 -10.19
C GLU A 523 -12.26 4.29 -9.64
N TRP A 524 -13.08 3.48 -8.95
CA TRP A 524 -12.64 2.22 -8.37
C TRP A 524 -12.48 1.14 -9.43
N ASN A 525 -11.28 0.58 -9.47
CA ASN A 525 -10.91 -0.58 -10.27
C ASN A 525 -10.72 -1.80 -9.38
N GLY A 526 -10.89 -2.98 -9.93
CA GLY A 526 -10.66 -4.21 -9.18
C GLY A 526 -10.62 -5.44 -10.06
N LEU A 527 -9.97 -6.46 -9.54
CA LEU A 527 -9.83 -7.78 -10.13
C LEU A 527 -10.34 -8.82 -9.14
N VAL A 528 -11.06 -9.80 -9.64
CA VAL A 528 -11.52 -10.95 -8.86
C VAL A 528 -10.84 -12.23 -9.31
N SER A 529 -10.58 -13.11 -8.35
CA SER A 529 -10.19 -14.49 -8.60
C SER A 529 -11.41 -15.31 -9.04
N ALA A 530 -11.20 -16.22 -9.98
CA ALA A 530 -12.24 -17.16 -10.42
C ALA A 530 -12.59 -18.21 -9.35
N ASN A 531 -11.78 -18.36 -8.30
CA ASN A 531 -12.02 -19.33 -7.23
C ASN A 531 -13.00 -18.80 -6.20
N ALA A 532 -13.91 -19.65 -5.77
CA ALA A 532 -14.89 -19.30 -4.75
C ALA A 532 -14.29 -19.32 -3.32
N PRO A 533 -14.64 -18.33 -2.47
CA PRO A 533 -15.38 -17.11 -2.79
C PRO A 533 -14.51 -16.13 -3.60
N ALA A 534 -15.11 -15.47 -4.59
CA ALA A 534 -14.41 -14.49 -5.43
C ALA A 534 -13.80 -13.37 -4.58
N LYS A 535 -12.46 -13.30 -4.56
CA LYS A 535 -11.73 -12.29 -3.81
C LYS A 535 -11.56 -11.04 -4.65
N LEU A 536 -12.01 -9.90 -4.14
CA LEU A 536 -11.82 -8.60 -4.77
C LEU A 536 -10.56 -7.92 -4.24
N LEU A 537 -9.61 -7.65 -5.14
CA LEU A 537 -8.53 -6.70 -4.90
C LEU A 537 -8.86 -5.43 -5.66
N SER A 538 -8.94 -4.31 -4.96
CA SER A 538 -9.46 -3.05 -5.53
C SER A 538 -8.71 -1.84 -5.02
N GLY A 539 -8.76 -0.75 -5.78
CA GLY A 539 -8.22 0.55 -5.44
C GLY A 539 -8.72 1.61 -6.43
N ARG A 540 -8.36 2.86 -6.24
CA ARG A 540 -8.68 3.89 -7.23
C ARG A 540 -7.81 3.73 -8.47
N GLY A 541 -8.45 3.55 -9.62
CA GLY A 541 -7.80 3.24 -10.91
C GLY A 541 -7.04 4.41 -11.52
N ALA A 542 -7.26 5.64 -11.03
CA ALA A 542 -6.65 6.86 -11.54
C ALA A 542 -6.59 7.93 -10.44
N GLY A 543 -5.94 9.05 -10.75
CA GLY A 543 -5.81 10.19 -9.86
C GLY A 543 -4.36 10.38 -9.37
N ARG A 544 -4.04 11.63 -8.99
CA ARG A 544 -2.68 12.02 -8.57
C ARG A 544 -2.10 11.08 -7.51
N TRP A 545 -2.79 10.98 -6.38
CA TRP A 545 -2.25 10.27 -5.21
C TRP A 545 -2.30 8.75 -5.33
N PRO A 546 -3.38 8.12 -5.86
CA PRO A 546 -3.39 6.68 -6.13
C PRO A 546 -2.24 6.23 -7.05
N THR A 547 -2.03 6.94 -8.16
CA THR A 547 -0.93 6.64 -9.09
C THR A 547 0.45 6.90 -8.45
N THR A 548 0.58 8.02 -7.70
CA THR A 548 1.81 8.32 -6.96
C THR A 548 2.15 7.21 -5.97
N GLU A 549 1.18 6.71 -5.20
CA GLU A 549 1.42 5.68 -4.19
C GLU A 549 1.89 4.37 -4.82
N ALA A 550 1.28 3.95 -5.93
CA ALA A 550 1.73 2.77 -6.68
C ALA A 550 3.16 2.93 -7.20
N MET A 551 3.51 4.08 -7.80
CA MET A 551 4.87 4.35 -8.27
C MET A 551 5.90 4.35 -7.14
N VAL A 552 5.57 4.96 -6.00
CA VAL A 552 6.46 4.97 -4.83
C VAL A 552 6.64 3.57 -4.25
N ALA A 553 5.58 2.76 -4.26
CA ALA A 553 5.66 1.36 -3.86
C ALA A 553 6.61 0.57 -4.78
N ASP A 554 6.50 0.76 -6.10
CA ASP A 554 7.40 0.15 -7.07
C ASP A 554 8.86 0.63 -6.88
N CYS A 555 9.10 1.92 -6.58
CA CYS A 555 10.43 2.44 -6.27
C CYS A 555 11.03 1.78 -5.01
N LEU A 556 10.24 1.62 -3.96
CA LEU A 556 10.69 0.98 -2.72
C LEU A 556 10.90 -0.53 -2.88
N ASP A 557 10.19 -1.19 -3.81
CA ASP A 557 10.48 -2.58 -4.19
C ASP A 557 11.86 -2.70 -4.84
N VAL A 558 12.25 -1.73 -5.67
CA VAL A 558 13.62 -1.66 -6.23
C VAL A 558 14.65 -1.50 -5.12
N VAL A 559 14.42 -0.62 -4.14
CA VAL A 559 15.32 -0.47 -2.97
C VAL A 559 15.48 -1.80 -2.24
N ARG A 560 14.37 -2.50 -1.97
CA ARG A 560 14.39 -3.81 -1.31
C ARG A 560 15.19 -4.84 -2.11
N LEU A 561 14.98 -4.90 -3.42
CA LEU A 561 15.71 -5.80 -4.32
C LEU A 561 17.22 -5.56 -4.25
N ILE A 562 17.66 -4.31 -4.41
CA ILE A 562 19.09 -3.96 -4.39
C ILE A 562 19.71 -4.28 -3.02
N ARG A 563 19.05 -3.89 -1.92
CA ARG A 563 19.59 -4.10 -0.57
C ARG A 563 19.64 -5.58 -0.17
N THR A 564 18.74 -6.42 -0.69
CA THR A 564 18.80 -7.88 -0.46
C THR A 564 19.82 -8.59 -1.34
N ALA A 565 20.06 -8.12 -2.57
CA ALA A 565 21.02 -8.73 -3.52
C ALA A 565 22.48 -8.48 -3.16
N VAL A 566 22.82 -7.39 -2.47
CA VAL A 566 24.23 -7.01 -2.15
C VAL A 566 24.86 -7.94 -1.10
N LYS A 567 24.09 -8.69 -0.30
CA LYS A 567 24.64 -9.56 0.76
C LYS A 567 25.32 -10.86 0.33
N PRO A 568 25.00 -11.56 -0.79
CA PRO A 568 25.72 -12.78 -1.18
C PRO A 568 27.09 -12.56 -1.81
N ARG A 569 27.38 -11.41 -2.43
CA ARG A 569 28.65 -11.16 -3.14
C ARG A 569 29.86 -10.95 -2.21
N ARG A 570 29.69 -10.26 -1.08
CA ARG A 570 30.79 -10.03 -0.12
C ARG A 570 31.23 -11.30 0.62
N ALA A 571 30.36 -12.29 0.78
CA ALA A 571 30.72 -13.58 1.39
C ALA A 571 31.54 -14.48 0.45
N ARG A 572 31.50 -14.26 -0.87
CA ARG A 572 32.31 -15.04 -1.85
C ARG A 572 33.70 -14.46 -2.09
N GLU A 573 33.92 -13.16 -1.88
CA GLU A 573 35.25 -12.52 -2.05
C GLU A 573 36.15 -12.69 -0.81
N GLN A 574 35.63 -13.08 0.35
CA GLN A 574 36.42 -13.38 1.55
C GLN A 574 36.72 -14.89 1.72
N ALA A 575 36.24 -15.74 0.81
CA ALA A 575 36.49 -17.19 0.80
C ALA A 575 37.42 -17.65 -0.36
N LEU A 576 38.06 -16.71 -1.06
CA LEU A 576 39.17 -16.91 -2.00
C LEU A 576 40.39 -16.12 -1.49
#